data_ce3263973ab16c46302b9da1ff60b482
#
_entry.id   ce3263973ab16c46302b9da1ff60b482
#
_cell.length_a   1.000
_cell.length_b   1.000
_cell.length_c   1.000
_cell.angle_alpha   90.00
_cell.angle_beta   90.00
_cell.angle_gamma   90.00
#
_symmetry.space_group_name_H-M   'P 1'
#
loop_
_entity.id
_entity.type
_entity.pdbx_description
1 polymer ?
#
loop_
_entity_poly.entity_id
_entity_poly.type
_entity_poly.pdbx_seq_one_letter_code
_entity_poly.pdbx_strand_id
1 'polypeptide(L)'
;MAYSSNSKDTNKRCPYLKKVLVTGASSGIGFETTRLFAQNGFVVYAASRHPLDVSSLGLDEATSKNIIPIEMDVTQPSSIDKTSGLITDLGIIVHCAGFGISGSAEKTPLERARAQMETNYFGVLNVNRAFLPLLRKNPRSLVLVTSSVAGVVPIPYQSHYSSSKYALEAYAQALRMEASPFGVKVCLVEPGDTKTGFTKARTSDEPKDSPYYGRCLSAVEHMARDEQKGKPAKSVADVFIKMAYRKNPPVKCAVGLDYKALALLAKILPSRTIVWLVSRIYIGG
;
A
#
# COMPACT_ATOMS: atom_id res chain seq x y z
N MET A 1 -23.38 16.90 7.52
CA MET A 1 -23.80 16.99 6.12
C MET A 1 -23.28 15.77 5.39
N ALA A 2 -24.19 14.90 4.95
CA ALA A 2 -23.88 13.63 4.30
C ALA A 2 -23.24 13.89 2.93
N TYR A 3 -22.07 13.32 2.68
CA TYR A 3 -21.43 13.34 1.36
C TYR A 3 -22.20 12.37 0.45
N SER A 4 -23.07 12.91 -0.34
CA SER A 4 -23.77 12.24 -1.43
C SER A 4 -22.73 11.62 -2.39
N SER A 5 -22.82 10.30 -2.57
CA SER A 5 -22.10 9.57 -3.59
C SER A 5 -22.59 10.00 -4.98
N ASN A 6 -21.91 10.97 -5.59
CA ASN A 6 -22.22 11.40 -6.94
C ASN A 6 -21.81 10.32 -7.95
N SER A 7 -22.77 9.53 -8.39
CA SER A 7 -22.72 8.54 -9.49
C SER A 7 -22.56 9.18 -10.88
N LYS A 8 -21.65 10.15 -11.04
CA LYS A 8 -21.50 10.90 -12.30
C LYS A 8 -20.24 10.60 -13.12
N ASP A 9 -19.59 9.44 -12.96
CA ASP A 9 -18.39 9.13 -13.76
C ASP A 9 -18.45 7.76 -14.47
N THR A 10 -19.64 7.20 -14.69
CA THR A 10 -19.84 5.88 -15.35
C THR A 10 -19.52 5.87 -16.85
N ASN A 11 -19.14 7.00 -17.44
CA ASN A 11 -18.84 7.11 -18.88
C ASN A 11 -17.35 7.22 -19.22
N LYS A 12 -16.44 7.15 -18.27
CA LYS A 12 -15.00 7.15 -18.55
C LYS A 12 -14.52 5.74 -18.87
N ARG A 13 -14.13 5.50 -20.12
CA ARG A 13 -13.48 4.24 -20.52
C ARG A 13 -12.14 4.09 -19.80
N CYS A 14 -11.93 2.96 -19.12
CA CYS A 14 -10.64 2.63 -18.52
C CYS A 14 -9.57 2.55 -19.63
N PRO A 15 -8.43 3.29 -19.48
CA PRO A 15 -7.39 3.30 -20.51
C PRO A 15 -6.48 2.07 -20.47
N TYR A 16 -6.63 1.19 -19.50
CA TYR A 16 -5.85 -0.02 -19.27
C TYR A 16 -6.68 -1.28 -19.50
N LEU A 17 -6.02 -2.39 -19.79
CA LEU A 17 -6.67 -3.70 -19.80
C LEU A 17 -7.29 -3.95 -18.41
N LYS A 18 -8.57 -4.34 -18.37
CA LYS A 18 -9.33 -4.56 -17.13
C LYS A 18 -8.97 -5.89 -16.45
N LYS A 19 -7.67 -6.17 -16.30
CA LYS A 19 -7.13 -7.30 -15.54
C LYS A 19 -6.10 -6.77 -14.54
N VAL A 20 -6.32 -7.03 -13.28
CA VAL A 20 -5.53 -6.48 -12.17
C VAL A 20 -5.02 -7.56 -11.25
N LEU A 21 -3.73 -7.50 -10.90
CA LEU A 21 -3.12 -8.27 -9.83
C LEU A 21 -3.10 -7.42 -8.57
N VAL A 22 -3.73 -7.89 -7.50
CA VAL A 22 -3.71 -7.25 -6.17
C VAL A 22 -2.92 -8.13 -5.22
N THR A 23 -1.80 -7.64 -4.68
CA THR A 23 -1.05 -8.35 -3.64
C THR A 23 -1.58 -8.00 -2.25
N GLY A 24 -1.51 -8.92 -1.29
CA GLY A 24 -2.08 -8.71 0.05
C GLY A 24 -3.61 -8.61 0.04
N ALA A 25 -4.26 -9.34 -0.88
CA ALA A 25 -5.70 -9.28 -1.15
C ALA A 25 -6.59 -9.80 -0.02
N SER A 26 -6.05 -10.57 0.93
CA SER A 26 -6.85 -11.25 1.97
C SER A 26 -7.31 -10.34 3.12
N SER A 27 -6.83 -9.11 3.24
CA SER A 27 -7.19 -8.23 4.34
C SER A 27 -7.02 -6.74 4.03
N GLY A 28 -7.61 -5.89 4.86
CA GLY A 28 -7.39 -4.44 4.90
C GLY A 28 -7.59 -3.74 3.56
N ILE A 29 -6.59 -2.97 3.15
CA ILE A 29 -6.62 -2.19 1.90
C ILE A 29 -6.70 -3.11 0.67
N GLY A 30 -5.94 -4.22 0.65
CA GLY A 30 -5.95 -5.17 -0.46
C GLY A 30 -7.32 -5.85 -0.64
N PHE A 31 -7.98 -6.21 0.46
CA PHE A 31 -9.33 -6.77 0.46
C PHE A 31 -10.35 -5.79 -0.16
N GLU A 32 -10.38 -4.55 0.32
CA GLU A 32 -11.27 -3.53 -0.23
C GLU A 32 -10.94 -3.17 -1.69
N THR A 33 -9.66 -3.20 -2.05
CA THR A 33 -9.21 -3.01 -3.42
C THR A 33 -9.73 -4.11 -4.33
N THR A 34 -9.58 -5.38 -3.93
CA THR A 34 -10.11 -6.54 -4.66
C THR A 34 -11.61 -6.40 -4.89
N ARG A 35 -12.36 -6.10 -3.82
CA ARG A 35 -13.80 -5.90 -3.87
C ARG A 35 -14.19 -4.81 -4.87
N LEU A 36 -13.57 -3.63 -4.76
CA LEU A 36 -13.92 -2.49 -5.61
C LEU A 36 -13.54 -2.69 -7.08
N PHE A 37 -12.38 -3.29 -7.37
CA PHE A 37 -12.01 -3.58 -8.76
C PHE A 37 -12.98 -4.58 -9.40
N ALA A 38 -13.39 -5.65 -8.70
CA ALA A 38 -14.38 -6.60 -9.18
C ALA A 38 -15.72 -5.93 -9.47
N GLN A 39 -16.22 -5.08 -8.55
CA GLN A 39 -17.45 -4.28 -8.74
C GLN A 39 -17.39 -3.32 -9.92
N ASN A 40 -16.19 -2.91 -10.34
CA ASN A 40 -15.98 -2.06 -11.52
C ASN A 40 -15.72 -2.89 -12.81
N GLY A 41 -15.98 -4.20 -12.77
CA GLY A 41 -15.89 -5.10 -13.93
C GLY A 41 -14.46 -5.43 -14.36
N PHE A 42 -13.51 -5.43 -13.40
CA PHE A 42 -12.16 -5.95 -13.62
C PHE A 42 -12.10 -7.43 -13.27
N VAL A 43 -11.34 -8.20 -14.02
CA VAL A 43 -10.85 -9.51 -13.56
C VAL A 43 -9.73 -9.27 -12.56
N VAL A 44 -9.87 -9.81 -11.35
CA VAL A 44 -8.95 -9.55 -10.23
C VAL A 44 -8.23 -10.83 -9.85
N TYR A 45 -6.94 -10.88 -10.08
CA TYR A 45 -6.04 -11.87 -9.51
C TYR A 45 -5.72 -11.47 -8.07
N ALA A 46 -6.41 -12.09 -7.11
CA ALA A 46 -6.35 -11.75 -5.69
C ALA A 46 -5.26 -12.56 -4.98
N ALA A 47 -4.05 -12.00 -4.93
CA ALA A 47 -2.86 -12.71 -4.46
C ALA A 47 -2.58 -12.45 -2.98
N SER A 48 -2.40 -13.53 -2.20
CA SER A 48 -2.02 -13.49 -0.78
C SER A 48 -1.47 -14.84 -0.33
N ARG A 49 -0.75 -14.88 0.80
CA ARG A 49 -0.17 -16.12 1.37
C ARG A 49 -1.23 -17.17 1.71
N HIS A 50 -2.39 -16.71 2.14
CA HIS A 50 -3.58 -17.55 2.32
C HIS A 50 -4.62 -17.07 1.32
N PRO A 51 -5.10 -17.92 0.40
CA PRO A 51 -6.05 -17.55 -0.61
C PRO A 51 -7.27 -16.84 -0.02
N LEU A 52 -7.72 -15.78 -0.71
CA LEU A 52 -8.88 -15.03 -0.29
C LEU A 52 -10.14 -15.89 -0.35
N ASP A 53 -10.90 -15.93 0.73
CA ASP A 53 -12.29 -16.42 0.68
C ASP A 53 -13.17 -15.36 -0.01
N VAL A 54 -13.54 -15.65 -1.25
CA VAL A 54 -14.34 -14.73 -2.07
C VAL A 54 -15.72 -14.47 -1.47
N SER A 55 -16.29 -15.44 -0.73
CA SER A 55 -17.59 -15.29 -0.08
C SER A 55 -17.59 -14.17 0.97
N SER A 56 -16.44 -13.95 1.62
CA SER A 56 -16.26 -12.90 2.64
C SER A 56 -16.36 -11.47 2.10
N LEU A 57 -16.30 -11.28 0.77
CA LEU A 57 -16.38 -9.96 0.13
C LEU A 57 -17.81 -9.40 0.07
N GLY A 58 -18.84 -10.22 0.30
CA GLY A 58 -20.24 -9.80 0.24
C GLY A 58 -20.68 -9.30 -1.14
N LEU A 59 -20.17 -9.92 -2.21
CA LEU A 59 -20.49 -9.61 -3.59
C LEU A 59 -21.55 -10.57 -4.14
N ASP A 60 -22.30 -10.14 -5.15
CA ASP A 60 -23.16 -11.01 -5.93
C ASP A 60 -22.33 -12.05 -6.73
N GLU A 61 -22.99 -13.13 -7.15
CA GLU A 61 -22.33 -14.25 -7.83
C GLU A 61 -21.65 -13.82 -9.13
N ALA A 62 -22.28 -12.94 -9.90
CA ALA A 62 -21.73 -12.48 -11.19
C ALA A 62 -20.45 -11.68 -11.00
N THR A 63 -20.40 -10.81 -9.98
CA THR A 63 -19.20 -10.04 -9.63
C THR A 63 -18.11 -10.94 -9.04
N SER A 64 -18.49 -11.92 -8.19
CA SER A 64 -17.57 -12.86 -7.57
C SER A 64 -16.81 -13.72 -8.57
N LYS A 65 -17.41 -14.09 -9.70
CA LYS A 65 -16.76 -14.83 -10.80
C LYS A 65 -15.58 -14.09 -11.44
N ASN A 66 -15.50 -12.78 -11.26
CA ASN A 66 -14.38 -11.98 -11.73
C ASN A 66 -13.16 -12.03 -10.81
N ILE A 67 -13.22 -12.70 -9.66
CA ILE A 67 -12.13 -12.77 -8.69
C ILE A 67 -11.50 -14.16 -8.75
N ILE A 68 -10.19 -14.18 -8.95
CA ILE A 68 -9.37 -15.39 -9.01
C ILE A 68 -8.41 -15.35 -7.82
N PRO A 69 -8.72 -16.08 -6.72
CA PRO A 69 -7.80 -16.17 -5.60
C PRO A 69 -6.52 -16.90 -5.99
N ILE A 70 -5.38 -16.37 -5.57
CA ILE A 70 -4.06 -16.94 -5.87
C ILE A 70 -3.25 -17.00 -4.58
N GLU A 71 -2.67 -18.17 -4.30
CA GLU A 71 -1.67 -18.29 -3.26
C GLU A 71 -0.34 -17.76 -3.77
N MET A 72 0.14 -16.67 -3.16
CA MET A 72 1.41 -16.04 -3.52
C MET A 72 2.04 -15.35 -2.30
N ASP A 73 3.27 -15.73 -2.00
CA ASP A 73 4.12 -15.01 -1.05
C ASP A 73 5.09 -14.09 -1.83
N VAL A 74 4.97 -12.79 -1.63
CA VAL A 74 5.80 -11.78 -2.31
C VAL A 74 7.28 -11.84 -1.91
N THR A 75 7.60 -12.51 -0.79
CA THR A 75 8.99 -12.72 -0.33
C THR A 75 9.64 -13.94 -0.96
N GLN A 76 8.88 -14.80 -1.64
CA GLN A 76 9.35 -16.05 -2.21
C GLN A 76 9.34 -15.98 -3.75
N PRO A 77 10.51 -15.86 -4.41
CA PRO A 77 10.59 -15.80 -5.88
C PRO A 77 9.89 -16.98 -6.57
N SER A 78 10.06 -18.19 -6.07
CA SER A 78 9.42 -19.40 -6.65
C SER A 78 7.88 -19.34 -6.61
N SER A 79 7.29 -18.74 -5.58
CA SER A 79 5.84 -18.52 -5.49
C SER A 79 5.36 -17.51 -6.54
N ILE A 80 6.16 -16.48 -6.78
CA ILE A 80 5.86 -15.44 -7.77
C ILE A 80 6.02 -16.00 -9.18
N ASP A 81 7.07 -16.77 -9.46
CA ASP A 81 7.32 -17.38 -10.76
C ASP A 81 6.19 -18.35 -11.15
N LYS A 82 5.72 -19.18 -10.19
CA LYS A 82 4.54 -20.02 -10.38
C LYS A 82 3.32 -19.18 -10.76
N THR A 83 3.07 -18.09 -10.07
CA THR A 83 1.93 -17.19 -10.33
C THR A 83 2.06 -16.51 -11.70
N SER A 84 3.27 -16.06 -12.06
CA SER A 84 3.50 -15.39 -13.35
C SER A 84 3.30 -16.34 -14.55
N GLY A 85 3.53 -17.62 -14.37
CA GLY A 85 3.24 -18.65 -15.38
C GLY A 85 1.74 -18.88 -15.61
N LEU A 86 0.89 -18.54 -14.64
CA LEU A 86 -0.56 -18.71 -14.73
C LEU A 86 -1.27 -17.48 -15.35
N ILE A 87 -0.67 -16.29 -15.27
CA ILE A 87 -1.27 -15.04 -15.73
C ILE A 87 -0.68 -14.66 -17.09
N THR A 88 -1.48 -14.79 -18.14
CA THR A 88 -1.04 -14.54 -19.52
C THR A 88 -1.21 -13.11 -20.00
N ASP A 89 -2.09 -12.33 -19.33
CA ASP A 89 -2.36 -10.94 -19.66
C ASP A 89 -2.71 -10.12 -18.39
N LEU A 90 -2.18 -8.91 -18.30
CA LEU A 90 -2.32 -8.06 -17.12
C LEU A 90 -2.20 -6.60 -17.52
N GLY A 91 -3.13 -5.76 -17.06
CA GLY A 91 -3.10 -4.31 -17.30
C GLY A 91 -2.66 -3.49 -16.11
N ILE A 92 -2.92 -3.98 -14.90
CA ILE A 92 -2.69 -3.23 -13.66
C ILE A 92 -2.10 -4.15 -12.59
N ILE A 93 -1.14 -3.62 -11.81
CA ILE A 93 -0.70 -4.22 -10.54
C ILE A 93 -1.02 -3.25 -9.42
N VAL A 94 -1.56 -3.76 -8.30
CA VAL A 94 -1.74 -3.00 -7.06
C VAL A 94 -0.99 -3.71 -5.92
N HIS A 95 0.05 -3.10 -5.45
CA HIS A 95 0.86 -3.60 -4.34
C HIS A 95 0.25 -3.17 -3.01
N CYS A 96 -0.43 -4.11 -2.32
CA CYS A 96 -0.98 -3.88 -0.98
C CYS A 96 -0.36 -4.80 0.09
N ALA A 97 0.48 -5.77 -0.29
CA ALA A 97 1.18 -6.61 0.67
C ALA A 97 2.16 -5.77 1.51
N GLY A 98 2.09 -5.92 2.82
CA GLY A 98 2.94 -5.21 3.76
C GLY A 98 2.44 -5.33 5.19
N PHE A 99 3.34 -5.11 6.14
CA PHE A 99 3.04 -5.07 7.57
C PHE A 99 3.91 -4.04 8.28
N GLY A 100 3.58 -3.73 9.53
CA GLY A 100 4.34 -2.83 10.38
C GLY A 100 4.84 -3.52 11.64
N ILE A 101 6.06 -3.17 12.07
CA ILE A 101 6.59 -3.44 13.40
C ILE A 101 6.78 -2.11 14.12
N SER A 102 6.78 -2.15 15.45
CA SER A 102 7.11 -1.01 16.31
C SER A 102 8.15 -1.43 17.35
N GLY A 103 8.98 -0.49 17.73
CA GLY A 103 10.06 -0.64 18.69
C GLY A 103 11.11 0.44 18.50
N SER A 104 11.99 0.62 19.49
CA SER A 104 13.14 1.50 19.31
C SER A 104 14.09 0.97 18.25
N ALA A 105 14.77 1.86 17.56
CA ALA A 105 15.76 1.48 16.55
C ALA A 105 16.90 0.63 17.12
N GLU A 106 17.19 0.81 18.43
CA GLU A 106 18.23 0.10 19.14
C GLU A 106 17.84 -1.33 19.51
N LYS A 107 16.60 -1.55 19.98
CA LYS A 107 16.16 -2.82 20.58
C LYS A 107 15.38 -3.72 19.63
N THR A 108 14.88 -3.18 18.51
CA THR A 108 14.21 -4.01 17.51
C THR A 108 15.15 -5.06 16.94
N PRO A 109 14.82 -6.37 17.02
CA PRO A 109 15.66 -7.42 16.47
C PRO A 109 15.90 -7.23 14.97
N LEU A 110 17.15 -7.41 14.52
CA LEU A 110 17.54 -7.13 13.14
C LEU A 110 16.83 -8.04 12.13
N GLU A 111 16.53 -9.29 12.50
CA GLU A 111 15.75 -10.23 11.69
C GLU A 111 14.32 -9.72 11.46
N ARG A 112 13.72 -9.04 12.44
CA ARG A 112 12.39 -8.42 12.31
C ARG A 112 12.43 -7.24 11.34
N ALA A 113 13.46 -6.40 11.46
CA ALA A 113 13.68 -5.28 10.55
C ALA A 113 13.91 -5.78 9.10
N ARG A 114 14.69 -6.85 8.92
CA ARG A 114 14.90 -7.50 7.62
C ARG A 114 13.61 -8.07 7.06
N ALA A 115 12.84 -8.83 7.85
CA ALA A 115 11.56 -9.40 7.42
C ALA A 115 10.57 -8.33 6.94
N GLN A 116 10.56 -7.16 7.60
CA GLN A 116 9.75 -6.03 7.16
C GLN A 116 10.21 -5.46 5.81
N MET A 117 11.53 -5.29 5.61
CA MET A 117 12.09 -4.88 4.33
C MET A 117 11.81 -5.90 3.22
N GLU A 118 11.96 -7.20 3.51
CA GLU A 118 11.67 -8.28 2.57
C GLU A 118 10.23 -8.20 2.06
N THR A 119 9.27 -8.00 2.95
CA THR A 119 7.86 -7.92 2.54
C THR A 119 7.53 -6.58 1.89
N ASN A 120 7.85 -5.45 2.57
CA ASN A 120 7.36 -4.14 2.17
C ASN A 120 8.07 -3.58 0.95
N TYR A 121 9.37 -3.88 0.79
CA TYR A 121 10.20 -3.34 -0.28
C TYR A 121 10.57 -4.42 -1.30
N PHE A 122 11.32 -5.45 -0.92
CA PHE A 122 11.75 -6.48 -1.85
C PHE A 122 10.58 -7.27 -2.46
N GLY A 123 9.50 -7.47 -1.70
CA GLY A 123 8.28 -8.08 -2.23
C GLY A 123 7.67 -7.30 -3.41
N VAL A 124 7.71 -5.97 -3.38
CA VAL A 124 7.29 -5.12 -4.51
C VAL A 124 8.23 -5.29 -5.71
N LEU A 125 9.56 -5.32 -5.46
CA LEU A 125 10.56 -5.53 -6.50
C LEU A 125 10.40 -6.89 -7.17
N ASN A 126 10.25 -7.95 -6.38
CA ASN A 126 10.09 -9.32 -6.87
C ASN A 126 8.88 -9.44 -7.80
N VAL A 127 7.73 -8.93 -7.37
CA VAL A 127 6.50 -8.93 -8.18
C VAL A 127 6.68 -8.09 -9.44
N ASN A 128 7.25 -6.88 -9.34
CA ASN A 128 7.51 -6.06 -10.52
C ASN A 128 8.46 -6.75 -11.49
N ARG A 129 9.54 -7.37 -11.02
CA ARG A 129 10.48 -8.11 -11.88
C ARG A 129 9.79 -9.21 -12.69
N ALA A 130 8.88 -9.95 -12.09
CA ALA A 130 8.15 -11.03 -12.75
C ALA A 130 7.09 -10.51 -13.74
N PHE A 131 6.37 -9.44 -13.41
CA PHE A 131 5.19 -9.02 -14.17
C PHE A 131 5.39 -7.80 -15.09
N LEU A 132 6.46 -7.01 -14.93
CA LEU A 132 6.75 -5.90 -15.86
C LEU A 132 6.90 -6.34 -17.32
N PRO A 133 7.52 -7.51 -17.64
CA PRO A 133 7.55 -8.00 -19.01
C PRO A 133 6.15 -8.20 -19.61
N LEU A 134 5.19 -8.64 -18.79
CA LEU A 134 3.80 -8.81 -19.21
C LEU A 134 3.09 -7.47 -19.40
N LEU A 135 3.28 -6.54 -18.47
CA LEU A 135 2.71 -5.20 -18.56
C LEU A 135 3.18 -4.45 -19.82
N ARG A 136 4.44 -4.60 -20.22
CA ARG A 136 5.01 -3.97 -21.41
C ARG A 136 4.43 -4.48 -22.74
N LYS A 137 3.72 -5.60 -22.75
CA LYS A 137 3.01 -6.10 -23.95
C LYS A 137 1.78 -5.24 -24.28
N ASN A 138 1.26 -4.47 -23.33
CA ASN A 138 0.11 -3.61 -23.58
C ASN A 138 0.57 -2.19 -24.00
N PRO A 139 -0.23 -1.49 -24.81
CA PRO A 139 0.04 -0.10 -25.15
C PRO A 139 0.07 0.82 -23.92
N ARG A 140 -0.63 0.42 -22.85
CA ARG A 140 -0.70 1.13 -21.58
C ARG A 140 -0.93 0.17 -20.43
N SER A 141 -0.15 0.35 -19.38
CA SER A 141 -0.26 -0.41 -18.13
C SER A 141 -0.02 0.48 -16.92
N LEU A 142 -0.40 0.00 -15.74
CA LEU A 142 -0.34 0.78 -14.51
C LEU A 142 0.19 -0.08 -13.36
N VAL A 143 1.14 0.46 -12.62
CA VAL A 143 1.59 -0.06 -11.32
C VAL A 143 1.17 0.94 -10.24
N LEU A 144 0.39 0.47 -9.26
CA LEU A 144 -0.04 1.21 -8.09
C LEU A 144 0.68 0.64 -6.87
N VAL A 145 1.36 1.49 -6.12
CA VAL A 145 2.15 1.07 -4.96
C VAL A 145 1.59 1.71 -3.69
N THR A 146 1.22 0.90 -2.72
CA THR A 146 0.83 1.38 -1.39
C THR A 146 2.07 1.81 -0.62
N SER A 147 2.32 3.12 -0.61
CA SER A 147 3.29 3.74 0.26
C SER A 147 2.65 4.07 1.62
N SER A 148 3.00 5.17 2.22
CA SER A 148 2.44 5.71 3.47
C SER A 148 2.92 7.16 3.62
N VAL A 149 2.23 7.95 4.45
CA VAL A 149 2.81 9.20 4.98
C VAL A 149 4.12 8.95 5.72
N ALA A 150 4.31 7.74 6.28
CA ALA A 150 5.58 7.31 6.87
C ALA A 150 6.73 7.17 5.86
N GLY A 151 6.45 7.19 4.56
CA GLY A 151 7.44 7.28 3.47
C GLY A 151 7.83 8.71 3.11
N VAL A 152 7.21 9.70 3.73
CA VAL A 152 7.45 11.14 3.52
C VAL A 152 7.91 11.82 4.80
N VAL A 153 7.37 11.39 5.94
CA VAL A 153 7.70 11.89 7.28
C VAL A 153 8.08 10.71 8.17
N PRO A 154 9.31 10.66 8.75
CA PRO A 154 9.73 9.54 9.58
C PRO A 154 8.97 9.53 10.90
N ILE A 155 8.54 8.36 11.35
CA ILE A 155 7.76 8.17 12.58
C ILE A 155 8.63 7.50 13.65
N PRO A 156 8.76 8.06 14.86
CA PRO A 156 9.53 7.44 15.94
C PRO A 156 8.90 6.11 16.34
N TYR A 157 9.72 5.18 16.79
CA TYR A 157 9.34 3.78 17.10
C TYR A 157 8.73 2.99 15.93
N GLN A 158 8.79 3.56 14.72
CA GLN A 158 8.52 2.91 13.44
C GLN A 158 9.63 3.19 12.42
N SER A 159 10.87 3.33 12.85
CA SER A 159 12.01 3.67 12.00
C SER A 159 12.18 2.68 10.84
N HIS A 160 12.07 1.38 11.09
CA HIS A 160 12.20 0.34 10.07
C HIS A 160 11.02 0.36 9.08
N TYR A 161 9.81 0.60 9.58
CA TYR A 161 8.63 0.79 8.72
C TYR A 161 8.80 2.03 7.82
N SER A 162 9.14 3.17 8.41
CA SER A 162 9.40 4.39 7.66
C SER A 162 10.49 4.17 6.61
N SER A 163 11.62 3.54 6.98
CA SER A 163 12.69 3.22 6.03
C SER A 163 12.20 2.38 4.85
N SER A 164 11.36 1.36 5.09
CA SER A 164 10.81 0.53 4.02
C SER A 164 9.92 1.33 3.06
N LYS A 165 9.15 2.30 3.59
CA LYS A 165 8.27 3.16 2.79
C LYS A 165 9.06 4.24 2.04
N TYR A 166 10.10 4.83 2.64
CA TYR A 166 11.03 5.73 1.95
C TYR A 166 11.76 5.03 0.79
N ALA A 167 12.19 3.78 0.97
CA ALA A 167 12.78 2.99 -0.09
C ALA A 167 11.80 2.79 -1.26
N LEU A 168 10.51 2.50 -0.99
CA LEU A 168 9.46 2.41 -2.01
C LEU A 168 9.25 3.73 -2.74
N GLU A 169 9.30 4.87 -2.01
CA GLU A 169 9.16 6.19 -2.61
C GLU A 169 10.23 6.47 -3.67
N ALA A 170 11.48 6.16 -3.36
CA ALA A 170 12.59 6.31 -4.31
C ALA A 170 12.46 5.32 -5.48
N TYR A 171 12.24 4.05 -5.18
CA TYR A 171 12.14 2.99 -6.18
C TYR A 171 11.01 3.24 -7.20
N ALA A 172 9.81 3.54 -6.73
CA ALA A 172 8.66 3.71 -7.62
C ALA A 172 8.79 4.94 -8.52
N GLN A 173 9.45 6.01 -8.04
CA GLN A 173 9.74 7.20 -8.86
C GLN A 173 10.77 6.90 -9.94
N ALA A 174 11.84 6.17 -9.63
CA ALA A 174 12.82 5.70 -10.60
C ALA A 174 12.18 4.77 -11.63
N LEU A 175 11.44 3.75 -11.17
CA LEU A 175 10.72 2.82 -12.05
C LEU A 175 9.75 3.55 -13.00
N ARG A 176 9.08 4.62 -12.52
CA ARG A 176 8.19 5.41 -13.38
C ARG A 176 8.92 6.03 -14.56
N MET A 177 10.15 6.51 -14.37
CA MET A 177 10.97 7.07 -15.44
C MET A 177 11.45 5.97 -16.40
N GLU A 178 11.96 4.88 -15.86
CA GLU A 178 12.48 3.74 -16.62
C GLU A 178 11.39 3.03 -17.44
N ALA A 179 10.20 2.85 -16.88
CA ALA A 179 9.11 2.10 -17.51
C ALA A 179 8.22 2.97 -18.43
N SER A 180 8.36 4.31 -18.37
CA SER A 180 7.54 5.24 -19.15
C SER A 180 7.67 5.07 -20.66
N PRO A 181 8.85 4.79 -21.25
CA PRO A 181 8.99 4.54 -22.69
C PRO A 181 8.20 3.32 -23.17
N PHE A 182 7.90 2.38 -22.28
CA PHE A 182 7.14 1.16 -22.58
C PHE A 182 5.64 1.30 -22.28
N GLY A 183 5.13 2.51 -22.03
CA GLY A 183 3.72 2.75 -21.74
C GLY A 183 3.27 2.38 -20.32
N VAL A 184 4.18 1.92 -19.45
CA VAL A 184 3.87 1.58 -18.07
C VAL A 184 3.91 2.83 -17.19
N LYS A 185 2.80 3.16 -16.54
CA LYS A 185 2.71 4.24 -15.56
C LYS A 185 2.87 3.66 -14.15
N VAL A 186 3.52 4.42 -13.26
CA VAL A 186 3.67 4.05 -11.85
C VAL A 186 3.12 5.19 -11.00
N CYS A 187 2.34 4.87 -9.97
CA CYS A 187 1.77 5.86 -9.05
C CYS A 187 1.85 5.33 -7.61
N LEU A 188 2.45 6.12 -6.74
CA LEU A 188 2.45 5.89 -5.30
C LEU A 188 1.15 6.41 -4.70
N VAL A 189 0.50 5.62 -3.88
CA VAL A 189 -0.62 6.05 -3.05
C VAL A 189 -0.11 6.08 -1.61
N GLU A 190 -0.25 7.23 -0.97
CA GLU A 190 0.29 7.54 0.37
C GLU A 190 -0.88 7.63 1.37
N PRO A 191 -1.33 6.50 1.95
CA PRO A 191 -2.31 6.54 3.04
C PRO A 191 -1.70 7.16 4.29
N GLY A 192 -2.53 7.92 5.03
CA GLY A 192 -2.29 8.22 6.43
C GLY A 192 -3.00 7.21 7.32
N ASP A 193 -3.48 7.66 8.49
CA ASP A 193 -4.19 6.81 9.42
C ASP A 193 -5.41 6.17 8.76
N THR A 194 -5.37 4.85 8.74
CA THR A 194 -6.36 4.05 8.04
C THR A 194 -6.83 2.91 8.93
N LYS A 195 -8.13 2.88 9.20
CA LYS A 195 -8.75 1.84 10.03
C LYS A 195 -8.75 0.50 9.30
N THR A 196 -7.82 -0.37 9.69
CA THR A 196 -7.64 -1.73 9.14
C THR A 196 -7.20 -2.69 10.23
N GLY A 197 -7.02 -3.97 9.88
CA GLY A 197 -6.36 -4.95 10.75
C GLY A 197 -4.86 -4.70 10.96
N PHE A 198 -4.25 -3.74 10.28
CA PHE A 198 -2.81 -3.40 10.38
C PHE A 198 -2.39 -3.06 11.80
N THR A 199 -3.20 -2.25 12.51
CA THR A 199 -2.95 -1.87 13.92
C THR A 199 -2.87 -3.10 14.83
N LYS A 200 -3.81 -4.06 14.66
CA LYS A 200 -3.82 -5.30 15.45
C LYS A 200 -2.69 -6.25 15.08
N ALA A 201 -2.28 -6.24 13.82
CA ALA A 201 -1.19 -7.08 13.31
C ALA A 201 0.20 -6.50 13.62
N ARG A 202 0.28 -5.22 14.02
CA ARG A 202 1.55 -4.60 14.41
C ARG A 202 2.05 -5.23 15.69
N THR A 203 3.24 -5.83 15.61
CA THR A 203 3.95 -6.33 16.80
C THR A 203 4.83 -5.24 17.37
N SER A 204 4.95 -5.19 18.71
CA SER A 204 5.91 -4.33 19.40
C SER A 204 7.07 -5.20 19.89
N ASP A 205 8.27 -4.85 19.49
CA ASP A 205 9.50 -5.57 19.81
C ASP A 205 10.32 -4.86 20.92
N GLU A 206 9.69 -3.94 21.68
CA GLU A 206 10.36 -3.19 22.74
C GLU A 206 10.37 -3.99 24.05
N PRO A 207 11.55 -4.34 24.60
CA PRO A 207 11.65 -5.05 25.89
C PRO A 207 11.14 -4.18 27.04
N LYS A 208 10.52 -4.80 28.04
CA LYS A 208 9.94 -4.09 29.20
C LYS A 208 10.98 -3.40 30.07
N ASP A 209 12.19 -3.90 30.11
CA ASP A 209 13.35 -3.36 30.83
C ASP A 209 14.14 -2.32 30.02
N SER A 210 13.72 -2.07 28.79
CA SER A 210 14.36 -1.06 27.93
C SER A 210 14.14 0.36 28.46
N PRO A 211 15.14 1.25 28.36
CA PRO A 211 14.99 2.67 28.66
C PRO A 211 14.00 3.40 27.75
N TYR A 212 13.64 2.78 26.62
CA TYR A 212 12.67 3.31 25.65
C TYR A 212 11.24 2.85 25.93
N TYR A 213 11.01 1.84 26.79
CA TYR A 213 9.74 1.13 26.90
C TYR A 213 8.54 2.05 27.11
N GLY A 214 8.57 2.91 28.12
CA GLY A 214 7.44 3.77 28.43
C GLY A 214 7.09 4.76 27.29
N ARG A 215 8.12 5.35 26.67
CA ARG A 215 7.93 6.28 25.54
C ARG A 215 7.47 5.55 24.27
N CYS A 216 8.02 4.34 24.01
CA CYS A 216 7.62 3.50 22.90
C CYS A 216 6.15 3.10 23.04
N LEU A 217 5.74 2.61 24.21
CA LEU A 217 4.36 2.23 24.49
C LEU A 217 3.39 3.40 24.26
N SER A 218 3.69 4.56 24.84
CA SER A 218 2.87 5.78 24.67
C SER A 218 2.73 6.19 23.20
N ALA A 219 3.83 6.19 22.44
CA ALA A 219 3.82 6.53 21.02
C ALA A 219 3.00 5.53 20.19
N VAL A 220 3.18 4.23 20.46
CA VAL A 220 2.44 3.16 19.74
C VAL A 220 0.94 3.20 20.05
N GLU A 221 0.56 3.48 21.30
CA GLU A 221 -0.84 3.67 21.68
C GLU A 221 -1.45 4.92 21.03
N HIS A 222 -0.67 6.00 20.92
CA HIS A 222 -1.11 7.22 20.21
C HIS A 222 -1.41 6.88 18.74
N MET A 223 -0.47 6.24 18.04
CA MET A 223 -0.65 5.80 16.66
C MET A 223 -1.87 4.87 16.51
N ALA A 224 -2.04 3.92 17.43
CA ALA A 224 -3.18 3.01 17.41
C ALA A 224 -4.52 3.73 17.55
N ARG A 225 -4.60 4.75 18.42
CA ARG A 225 -5.80 5.58 18.56
C ARG A 225 -6.10 6.37 17.29
N ASP A 226 -5.09 6.95 16.64
CA ASP A 226 -5.26 7.73 15.42
C ASP A 226 -5.68 6.83 14.25
N GLU A 227 -5.07 5.67 14.09
CA GLU A 227 -5.45 4.68 13.08
C GLU A 227 -6.89 4.18 13.26
N GLN A 228 -7.36 3.97 14.50
CA GLN A 228 -8.75 3.56 14.76
C GLN A 228 -9.77 4.68 14.44
N LYS A 229 -9.37 5.95 14.54
CA LYS A 229 -10.16 7.12 14.12
C LYS A 229 -9.95 7.46 12.65
N GLY A 230 -8.97 6.83 12.01
CA GLY A 230 -8.59 7.07 10.63
C GLY A 230 -9.66 6.69 9.62
N LYS A 231 -9.38 6.94 8.36
CA LYS A 231 -10.30 6.64 7.25
C LYS A 231 -10.45 5.12 7.06
N PRO A 232 -11.62 4.64 6.59
CA PRO A 232 -11.78 3.22 6.29
C PRO A 232 -10.87 2.81 5.12
N ALA A 233 -10.45 1.53 5.08
CA ALA A 233 -9.64 0.96 4.00
C ALA A 233 -10.20 1.24 2.60
N LYS A 234 -11.53 1.27 2.49
CA LYS A 234 -12.25 1.62 1.26
C LYS A 234 -11.79 2.98 0.68
N SER A 235 -11.47 3.97 1.51
CA SER A 235 -11.03 5.28 1.03
C SER A 235 -9.73 5.23 0.24
N VAL A 236 -8.83 4.28 0.57
CA VAL A 236 -7.59 4.03 -0.18
C VAL A 236 -7.91 3.27 -1.47
N ALA A 237 -8.77 2.26 -1.39
CA ALA A 237 -9.22 1.50 -2.56
C ALA A 237 -9.96 2.39 -3.58
N ASP A 238 -10.76 3.36 -3.15
CA ASP A 238 -11.39 4.38 -4.00
C ASP A 238 -10.34 5.22 -4.77
N VAL A 239 -9.20 5.52 -4.13
CA VAL A 239 -8.09 6.20 -4.82
C VAL A 239 -7.46 5.29 -5.87
N PHE A 240 -7.23 4.01 -5.59
CA PHE A 240 -6.73 3.08 -6.60
C PHE A 240 -7.64 2.97 -7.81
N ILE A 241 -8.95 2.81 -7.60
CA ILE A 241 -9.94 2.82 -8.69
C ILE A 241 -9.86 4.14 -9.48
N LYS A 242 -9.82 5.28 -8.79
CA LYS A 242 -9.70 6.58 -9.45
C LYS A 242 -8.43 6.68 -10.31
N MET A 243 -7.30 6.12 -9.85
CA MET A 243 -6.06 6.09 -10.65
C MET A 243 -6.18 5.15 -11.84
N ALA A 244 -6.87 4.01 -11.72
CA ALA A 244 -7.12 3.06 -12.80
C ALA A 244 -7.97 3.66 -13.96
N TYR A 245 -8.74 4.71 -13.72
CA TYR A 245 -9.47 5.43 -14.76
C TYR A 245 -8.74 6.67 -15.29
N ARG A 246 -7.52 6.96 -14.82
CA ARG A 246 -6.72 8.08 -15.33
C ARG A 246 -5.72 7.63 -16.38
N LYS A 247 -5.75 8.27 -17.56
CA LYS A 247 -4.75 8.06 -18.60
C LYS A 247 -3.33 8.45 -18.13
N ASN A 248 -3.23 9.52 -17.35
CA ASN A 248 -1.99 10.03 -16.78
C ASN A 248 -2.17 10.21 -15.26
N PRO A 249 -2.00 9.14 -14.47
CA PRO A 249 -2.02 9.26 -13.01
C PRO A 249 -0.82 10.09 -12.52
N PRO A 250 -0.97 10.83 -11.41
CA PRO A 250 0.14 11.55 -10.80
C PRO A 250 1.24 10.59 -10.35
N VAL A 251 2.42 11.12 -10.05
CA VAL A 251 3.52 10.32 -9.47
C VAL A 251 3.14 9.82 -8.09
N LYS A 252 2.54 10.70 -7.29
CA LYS A 252 2.15 10.46 -5.89
C LYS A 252 0.73 10.97 -5.62
N CYS A 253 0.02 10.30 -4.72
CA CYS A 253 -1.31 10.68 -4.31
C CYS A 253 -1.54 10.36 -2.83
N ALA A 254 -1.49 11.37 -1.97
CA ALA A 254 -1.88 11.23 -0.57
C ALA A 254 -3.40 11.08 -0.42
N VAL A 255 -3.82 10.22 0.53
CA VAL A 255 -5.23 9.89 0.78
C VAL A 255 -5.80 10.79 1.85
N GLY A 256 -6.57 11.80 1.45
CA GLY A 256 -7.16 12.80 2.33
C GLY A 256 -6.55 14.19 2.16
N LEU A 257 -7.30 15.21 2.54
CA LEU A 257 -6.85 16.61 2.40
C LEU A 257 -5.78 16.95 3.45
N ASP A 258 -5.94 16.44 4.66
CA ASP A 258 -5.04 16.52 5.80
C ASP A 258 -3.65 15.99 5.45
N TYR A 259 -3.59 14.77 4.90
CA TYR A 259 -2.33 14.15 4.50
C TYR A 259 -1.72 14.74 3.23
N LYS A 260 -2.53 15.32 2.35
CA LYS A 260 -2.03 16.12 1.22
C LYS A 260 -1.31 17.38 1.69
N ALA A 261 -1.89 18.06 2.68
CA ALA A 261 -1.25 19.23 3.30
C ALA A 261 0.06 18.83 4.01
N LEU A 262 0.05 17.74 4.79
CA LEU A 262 1.25 17.21 5.44
C LEU A 262 2.35 16.86 4.43
N ALA A 263 2.02 16.13 3.35
CA ALA A 263 2.97 15.78 2.31
C ALA A 263 3.53 17.00 1.56
N LEU A 264 2.75 18.08 1.43
CA LEU A 264 3.22 19.34 0.87
C LEU A 264 4.16 20.07 1.84
N LEU A 265 3.77 20.18 3.12
CA LEU A 265 4.60 20.79 4.16
C LEU A 265 5.94 20.08 4.31
N ALA A 266 5.95 18.75 4.25
CA ALA A 266 7.18 17.96 4.34
C ALA A 266 8.18 18.23 3.20
N LYS A 267 7.74 18.80 2.08
CA LYS A 267 8.62 19.21 0.97
C LYS A 267 9.21 20.60 1.14
N ILE A 268 8.56 21.45 1.93
CA ILE A 268 8.90 22.87 2.05
C ILE A 268 9.68 23.13 3.36
N LEU A 269 9.30 22.41 4.43
CA LEU A 269 9.90 22.63 5.73
C LEU A 269 11.29 21.99 5.84
N PRO A 270 12.26 22.65 6.50
CA PRO A 270 13.53 22.03 6.85
C PRO A 270 13.35 20.76 7.67
N SER A 271 14.19 19.75 7.45
CA SER A 271 14.14 18.46 8.17
C SER A 271 14.15 18.63 9.69
N ARG A 272 14.90 19.61 10.22
CA ARG A 272 14.92 19.92 11.66
C ARG A 272 13.51 20.27 12.20
N THR A 273 12.75 21.06 11.45
CA THR A 273 11.38 21.47 11.83
C THR A 273 10.43 20.27 11.79
N ILE A 274 10.54 19.43 10.76
CA ILE A 274 9.71 18.21 10.63
C ILE A 274 9.99 17.26 11.79
N VAL A 275 11.26 16.98 12.08
CA VAL A 275 11.64 16.08 13.18
C VAL A 275 11.15 16.64 14.52
N TRP A 276 11.27 17.94 14.74
CA TRP A 276 10.77 18.58 15.95
C TRP A 276 9.24 18.46 16.09
N LEU A 277 8.48 18.73 15.02
CA LEU A 277 7.01 18.62 15.03
C LEU A 277 6.57 17.18 15.31
N VAL A 278 7.16 16.20 14.62
CA VAL A 278 6.82 14.78 14.80
C VAL A 278 7.18 14.29 16.20
N SER A 279 8.33 14.74 16.73
CA SER A 279 8.74 14.44 18.10
C SER A 279 7.71 14.96 19.12
N ARG A 280 7.22 16.19 18.93
CA ARG A 280 6.17 16.76 19.78
C ARG A 280 4.86 15.97 19.76
N ILE A 281 4.48 15.45 18.60
CA ILE A 281 3.24 14.67 18.45
C ILE A 281 3.34 13.31 19.16
N TYR A 282 4.45 12.60 19.00
CA TYR A 282 4.54 11.18 19.40
C TYR A 282 5.34 10.93 20.67
N ILE A 283 6.30 11.79 21.03
CA ILE A 283 7.21 11.54 22.16
C ILE A 283 6.88 12.47 23.34
N GLY A 284 6.24 13.59 23.08
CA GLY A 284 6.08 14.67 24.06
C GLY A 284 7.40 15.46 24.18
N GLY A 285 7.36 16.76 24.16
CA GLY A 285 8.52 17.62 24.41
C GLY A 285 8.75 17.84 25.87
#